data_5ab752db2ace7d27fb69d59809871a76
#
_entry.id   5ab752db2ace7d27fb69d59809871a76
#
_cell.length_a   1.000
_cell.length_b   1.000
_cell.length_c   1.000
_cell.angle_alpha   90.00
_cell.angle_beta   90.00
_cell.angle_gamma   90.00
#
_symmetry.space_group_name_H-M   'P 1'
#
loop_
_entity.id
_entity.type
_entity.pdbx_description
1 polymer ?
#
loop_
_entity_poly.entity_id
_entity_poly.type
_entity_poly.pdbx_seq_one_letter_code
_entity_poly.pdbx_strand_id
1 'polypeptide(L)'
;MNILNGGAHIAWQSTDAQEFMVMPLGAPSFAEGLRWGAEIYHALKSVLKARGYATLVGDEGGYAPALKANNEAVEVILEAIEKAGYKAGEQVCIALDPAASELYDDETHTYNLRKEGRKLTSEQMVEFWINWLNQYPIVSIEDGLAQDDWEGWKMLTAKVGDRIQVVGDDLLVTNPERVRRGIKEKACNALL
;
A
#
# COMPACT_ATOMS: atom_id res chain seq x y z
N MET A 1 1.52 -10.16 -3.22
CA MET A 1 2.18 -10.03 -4.52
C MET A 1 1.93 -8.62 -5.03
N ASN A 2 3.02 -7.86 -5.30
CA ASN A 2 2.91 -6.53 -5.91
C ASN A 2 2.41 -6.66 -7.36
N ILE A 3 1.42 -5.85 -7.74
CA ILE A 3 0.80 -5.90 -9.07
C ILE A 3 0.66 -4.53 -9.74
N LEU A 4 0.80 -3.44 -8.97
CA LEU A 4 0.76 -2.07 -9.50
C LEU A 4 1.75 -1.20 -8.74
N ASN A 5 2.57 -0.46 -9.47
CA ASN A 5 3.58 0.45 -8.95
C ASN A 5 3.18 1.92 -9.12
N GLY A 6 3.59 2.72 -8.15
CA GLY A 6 3.49 4.18 -8.13
C GLY A 6 4.73 4.83 -7.53
N GLY A 7 4.57 5.98 -6.93
CA GLY A 7 5.59 6.68 -6.16
C GLY A 7 6.89 6.94 -6.93
N ALA A 8 8.00 6.87 -6.19
CA ALA A 8 9.34 7.07 -6.71
C ALA A 8 9.73 6.02 -7.76
N HIS A 9 9.26 4.78 -7.65
CA HIS A 9 9.57 3.67 -8.57
C HIS A 9 9.16 3.92 -10.03
N ILE A 10 8.27 4.87 -10.27
CA ILE A 10 7.87 5.29 -11.61
C ILE A 10 8.00 6.80 -11.80
N ALA A 11 8.96 7.40 -11.12
CA ALA A 11 9.25 8.83 -11.20
C ALA A 11 7.99 9.71 -10.99
N TRP A 12 7.10 9.33 -10.06
CA TRP A 12 5.89 10.06 -9.68
C TRP A 12 4.86 10.28 -10.81
N GLN A 13 4.89 9.43 -11.83
CA GLN A 13 3.99 9.55 -12.99
C GLN A 13 2.57 9.01 -12.73
N SER A 14 2.36 8.29 -11.63
CA SER A 14 1.08 7.70 -11.26
C SER A 14 0.63 8.19 -9.87
N THR A 15 0.47 7.26 -8.93
CA THR A 15 0.05 7.46 -7.54
C THR A 15 1.18 7.99 -6.65
N ASP A 16 0.82 8.51 -5.46
CA ASP A 16 1.80 8.86 -4.43
C ASP A 16 2.33 7.60 -3.72
N ALA A 17 1.46 6.61 -3.43
CA ALA A 17 1.87 5.33 -2.86
C ALA A 17 2.66 4.49 -3.87
N GLN A 18 3.68 3.78 -3.38
CA GLN A 18 4.69 3.09 -4.18
C GLN A 18 4.24 1.73 -4.68
N GLU A 19 3.60 0.92 -3.81
CA GLU A 19 3.17 -0.42 -4.15
C GLU A 19 1.72 -0.70 -3.76
N PHE A 20 1.06 -1.40 -4.67
CA PHE A 20 -0.28 -1.94 -4.46
C PHE A 20 -0.24 -3.44 -4.69
N MET A 21 -0.54 -4.19 -3.65
CA MET A 21 -0.39 -5.64 -3.61
C MET A 21 -1.75 -6.34 -3.45
N VAL A 22 -1.84 -7.56 -3.95
CA VAL A 22 -2.93 -8.48 -3.64
C VAL A 22 -2.48 -9.55 -2.67
N MET A 23 -3.34 -9.87 -1.69
CA MET A 23 -3.15 -10.90 -0.69
C MET A 23 -4.29 -11.93 -0.81
N PRO A 24 -4.06 -13.10 -1.45
CA PRO A 24 -5.04 -14.15 -1.61
C PRO A 24 -5.24 -14.96 -0.32
N LEU A 25 -5.81 -14.34 0.73
CA LEU A 25 -5.93 -14.91 2.08
C LEU A 25 -6.91 -16.09 2.14
N GLY A 26 -7.87 -16.15 1.22
CA GLY A 26 -8.81 -17.27 1.12
C GLY A 26 -8.26 -18.49 0.38
N ALA A 27 -7.02 -18.44 -0.14
CA ALA A 27 -6.46 -19.55 -0.88
C ALA A 27 -6.08 -20.72 0.05
N PRO A 28 -6.42 -21.99 -0.32
CA PRO A 28 -6.18 -23.15 0.54
C PRO A 28 -4.71 -23.57 0.60
N SER A 29 -3.85 -23.02 -0.24
CA SER A 29 -2.42 -23.28 -0.28
C SER A 29 -1.65 -22.14 -0.91
N PHE A 30 -0.33 -22.08 -0.68
CA PHE A 30 0.53 -21.09 -1.33
C PHE A 30 0.50 -21.20 -2.86
N ALA A 31 0.50 -22.42 -3.40
CA ALA A 31 0.41 -22.65 -4.86
C ALA A 31 -0.89 -22.06 -5.45
N GLU A 32 -2.03 -22.25 -4.77
CA GLU A 32 -3.29 -21.65 -5.17
C GLU A 32 -3.26 -20.12 -5.02
N GLY A 33 -2.70 -19.59 -3.93
CA GLY A 33 -2.53 -18.16 -3.74
C GLY A 33 -1.69 -17.52 -4.85
N LEU A 34 -0.60 -18.16 -5.24
CA LEU A 34 0.24 -17.70 -6.36
C LEU A 34 -0.53 -17.73 -7.69
N ARG A 35 -1.30 -18.79 -7.95
CA ARG A 35 -2.16 -18.89 -9.13
C ARG A 35 -3.18 -17.75 -9.17
N TRP A 36 -3.90 -17.52 -8.05
CA TRP A 36 -4.87 -16.42 -7.97
C TRP A 36 -4.22 -15.06 -8.22
N GLY A 37 -3.05 -14.82 -7.60
CA GLY A 37 -2.30 -13.59 -7.84
C GLY A 37 -1.92 -13.39 -9.30
N ALA A 38 -1.47 -14.45 -9.99
CA ALA A 38 -1.13 -14.39 -11.41
C ALA A 38 -2.36 -14.14 -12.30
N GLU A 39 -3.48 -14.78 -12.01
CA GLU A 39 -4.74 -14.57 -12.75
C GLU A 39 -5.25 -13.12 -12.57
N ILE A 40 -5.20 -12.59 -11.37
CA ILE A 40 -5.57 -11.18 -11.08
C ILE A 40 -4.61 -10.22 -11.80
N TYR A 41 -3.30 -10.50 -11.80
CA TYR A 41 -2.31 -9.70 -12.53
C TYR A 41 -2.64 -9.62 -14.03
N HIS A 42 -2.98 -10.74 -14.66
CA HIS A 42 -3.39 -10.77 -16.06
C HIS A 42 -4.75 -10.09 -16.31
N ALA A 43 -5.69 -10.21 -15.37
CA ALA A 43 -6.96 -9.50 -15.43
C ALA A 43 -6.74 -7.98 -15.33
N LEU A 44 -5.84 -7.52 -14.45
CA LEU A 44 -5.47 -6.12 -14.28
C LEU A 44 -4.93 -5.52 -15.58
N LYS A 45 -4.09 -6.26 -16.31
CA LYS A 45 -3.65 -5.84 -17.65
C LYS A 45 -4.80 -5.52 -18.58
N SER A 46 -5.83 -6.36 -18.54
CA SER A 46 -7.00 -6.18 -19.39
C SER A 46 -7.86 -5.00 -18.96
N VAL A 47 -8.01 -4.78 -17.65
CA VAL A 47 -8.71 -3.62 -17.07
C VAL A 47 -8.00 -2.32 -17.48
N LEU A 48 -6.70 -2.25 -17.28
CA LEU A 48 -5.89 -1.07 -17.63
C LEU A 48 -6.00 -0.74 -19.12
N LYS A 49 -5.87 -1.74 -20.00
CA LYS A 49 -6.04 -1.57 -21.45
C LYS A 49 -7.43 -1.05 -21.83
N ALA A 50 -8.48 -1.59 -21.21
CA ALA A 50 -9.85 -1.17 -21.48
C ALA A 50 -10.10 0.29 -21.06
N ARG A 51 -9.41 0.76 -20.05
CA ARG A 51 -9.43 2.16 -19.60
C ARG A 51 -8.46 3.07 -20.37
N GLY A 52 -7.72 2.55 -21.36
CA GLY A 52 -6.77 3.30 -22.19
C GLY A 52 -5.41 3.56 -21.55
N TYR A 53 -5.08 2.86 -20.46
CA TYR A 53 -3.78 2.98 -19.77
C TYR A 53 -2.70 2.11 -20.43
N ALA A 54 -1.45 2.56 -20.35
CA ALA A 54 -0.28 1.75 -20.65
C ALA A 54 -0.16 0.59 -19.65
N THR A 55 0.39 -0.53 -20.13
CA THR A 55 0.66 -1.71 -19.31
C THR A 55 2.15 -2.04 -19.28
N LEU A 56 2.97 -1.00 -19.18
CA LEU A 56 4.39 -1.12 -18.89
C LEU A 56 4.56 -1.54 -17.43
N VAL A 57 5.67 -2.16 -17.14
CA VAL A 57 5.98 -2.76 -15.83
C VAL A 57 7.07 -1.92 -15.17
N GLY A 58 6.89 -1.62 -13.89
CA GLY A 58 7.89 -0.97 -13.04
C GLY A 58 8.98 -1.97 -12.58
N ASP A 59 9.94 -1.47 -11.83
CA ASP A 59 11.13 -2.22 -11.40
C ASP A 59 10.79 -3.45 -10.54
N GLU A 60 9.68 -3.41 -9.83
CA GLU A 60 9.21 -4.50 -8.96
C GLU A 60 8.15 -5.41 -9.59
N GLY A 61 7.96 -5.30 -10.89
CA GLY A 61 7.07 -6.18 -11.65
C GLY A 61 5.59 -5.78 -11.67
N GLY A 62 5.17 -4.75 -10.91
CA GLY A 62 3.83 -4.19 -10.99
C GLY A 62 3.62 -3.35 -12.26
N TYR A 63 2.39 -3.24 -12.75
CA TYR A 63 2.07 -2.32 -13.84
C TYR A 63 2.25 -0.86 -13.37
N ALA A 64 2.70 0.00 -14.27
CA ALA A 64 2.97 1.42 -14.03
C ALA A 64 2.07 2.33 -14.90
N PRO A 65 0.73 2.29 -14.73
CA PRO A 65 -0.19 3.15 -15.48
C PRO A 65 -0.12 4.60 -14.96
N ALA A 66 -0.28 5.57 -15.85
CA ALA A 66 -0.40 6.98 -15.47
C ALA A 66 -1.81 7.29 -14.92
N LEU A 67 -2.11 6.81 -13.71
CA LEU A 67 -3.41 7.02 -13.05
C LEU A 67 -3.62 8.49 -12.65
N LYS A 68 -4.89 8.87 -12.51
CA LYS A 68 -5.28 10.26 -12.25
C LYS A 68 -5.40 10.57 -10.76
N ALA A 69 -5.65 9.57 -9.93
CA ALA A 69 -5.85 9.70 -8.49
C ALA A 69 -5.30 8.48 -7.75
N ASN A 70 -4.96 8.63 -6.46
CA ASN A 70 -4.43 7.56 -5.64
C ASN A 70 -5.41 6.39 -5.48
N ASN A 71 -6.68 6.68 -5.24
CA ASN A 71 -7.72 5.66 -5.08
C ASN A 71 -8.01 4.89 -6.37
N GLU A 72 -7.73 5.45 -7.55
CA GLU A 72 -7.95 4.76 -8.81
C GLU A 72 -7.10 3.47 -8.90
N ALA A 73 -5.93 3.43 -8.25
CA ALA A 73 -5.12 2.21 -8.18
C ALA A 73 -5.86 1.07 -7.47
N VAL A 74 -6.47 1.37 -6.33
CA VAL A 74 -7.27 0.39 -5.59
C VAL A 74 -8.49 -0.04 -6.40
N GLU A 75 -9.18 0.89 -7.04
CA GLU A 75 -10.38 0.63 -7.83
C GLU A 75 -10.10 -0.29 -9.03
N VAL A 76 -9.02 -0.07 -9.79
CA VAL A 76 -8.66 -0.95 -10.91
C VAL A 76 -8.23 -2.34 -10.44
N ILE A 77 -7.63 -2.45 -9.24
CA ILE A 77 -7.29 -3.75 -8.64
C ILE A 77 -8.54 -4.50 -8.21
N LEU A 78 -9.50 -3.83 -7.58
CA LEU A 78 -10.79 -4.44 -7.20
C LEU A 78 -11.54 -4.94 -8.43
N GLU A 79 -11.60 -4.16 -9.51
CA GLU A 79 -12.17 -4.59 -10.80
C GLU A 79 -11.43 -5.82 -11.36
N ALA A 80 -10.10 -5.86 -11.23
CA ALA A 80 -9.31 -6.99 -11.69
C ALA A 80 -9.55 -8.26 -10.86
N ILE A 81 -9.72 -8.15 -9.54
CA ILE A 81 -10.06 -9.26 -8.64
C ILE A 81 -11.41 -9.86 -9.06
N GLU A 82 -12.44 -9.04 -9.25
CA GLU A 82 -13.77 -9.47 -9.69
C GLU A 82 -13.72 -10.09 -11.09
N LYS A 83 -13.01 -9.47 -12.02
CA LYS A 83 -12.84 -9.98 -13.40
C LYS A 83 -12.11 -11.30 -13.45
N ALA A 84 -11.21 -11.58 -12.52
CA ALA A 84 -10.56 -12.88 -12.37
C ALA A 84 -11.47 -13.93 -11.72
N GLY A 85 -12.67 -13.55 -11.25
CA GLY A 85 -13.65 -14.44 -10.66
C GLY A 85 -13.51 -14.62 -9.15
N TYR A 86 -12.76 -13.74 -8.49
CA TYR A 86 -12.56 -13.76 -7.04
C TYR A 86 -13.36 -12.69 -6.32
N LYS A 87 -13.60 -12.91 -5.02
CA LYS A 87 -14.33 -11.97 -4.16
C LYS A 87 -13.34 -11.12 -3.37
N ALA A 88 -13.34 -9.81 -3.64
CA ALA A 88 -12.57 -8.84 -2.86
C ALA A 88 -13.06 -8.78 -1.42
N GLY A 89 -12.13 -8.73 -0.46
CA GLY A 89 -12.42 -8.69 0.97
C GLY A 89 -12.72 -10.04 1.62
N GLU A 90 -13.09 -11.07 0.83
CA GLU A 90 -13.33 -12.42 1.33
C GLU A 90 -12.18 -13.37 0.94
N GLN A 91 -11.89 -13.47 -0.34
CA GLN A 91 -10.88 -14.37 -0.90
C GLN A 91 -9.54 -13.66 -1.11
N VAL A 92 -9.61 -12.41 -1.58
CA VAL A 92 -8.44 -11.60 -1.88
C VAL A 92 -8.60 -10.22 -1.26
N CYS A 93 -7.61 -9.83 -0.48
CA CYS A 93 -7.52 -8.51 0.12
C CYS A 93 -6.38 -7.71 -0.54
N ILE A 94 -6.27 -6.43 -0.17
CA ILE A 94 -5.26 -5.50 -0.66
C ILE A 94 -4.24 -5.25 0.44
N ALA A 95 -2.97 -5.14 0.07
CA ALA A 95 -1.93 -4.58 0.90
C ALA A 95 -1.28 -3.40 0.17
N LEU A 96 -0.79 -2.45 0.93
CA LEU A 96 -0.15 -1.23 0.43
C LEU A 96 1.25 -1.10 1.00
N ASP A 97 2.16 -0.57 0.18
CA ASP A 97 3.38 0.08 0.63
C ASP A 97 3.43 1.51 0.06
N PRO A 98 3.06 2.51 0.84
CA PRO A 98 3.21 3.90 0.47
C PRO A 98 4.64 4.38 0.37
N ALA A 99 5.59 3.76 1.07
CA ALA A 99 6.95 4.26 1.28
C ALA A 99 6.95 5.74 1.69
N ALA A 100 6.20 6.06 2.75
CA ALA A 100 5.80 7.43 3.07
C ALA A 100 6.97 8.34 3.48
N SER A 101 8.17 7.79 3.73
CA SER A 101 9.40 8.57 3.87
C SER A 101 9.70 9.41 2.64
N GLU A 102 9.38 8.92 1.43
CA GLU A 102 9.54 9.63 0.17
C GLU A 102 8.56 10.80 -0.03
N LEU A 103 7.49 10.84 0.75
CA LEU A 103 6.46 11.89 0.75
C LEU A 103 6.73 12.95 1.83
N TYR A 104 7.60 12.65 2.80
CA TYR A 104 7.82 13.48 3.96
C TYR A 104 8.77 14.63 3.69
N ASP A 105 8.43 15.79 4.21
CA ASP A 105 9.21 17.03 4.15
C ASP A 105 9.69 17.36 5.56
N ASP A 106 10.97 17.16 5.82
CA ASP A 106 11.61 17.37 7.14
C ASP A 106 11.58 18.82 7.60
N GLU A 107 11.51 19.80 6.69
CA GLU A 107 11.49 21.21 7.05
C GLU A 107 10.10 21.64 7.56
N THR A 108 9.05 21.13 6.91
CA THR A 108 7.66 21.49 7.24
C THR A 108 6.98 20.47 8.13
N HIS A 109 7.60 19.31 8.35
CA HIS A 109 7.04 18.16 9.07
C HIS A 109 5.67 17.72 8.51
N THR A 110 5.57 17.65 7.17
CA THR A 110 4.34 17.28 6.48
C THR A 110 4.56 16.26 5.38
N TYR A 111 3.54 15.48 5.08
CA TYR A 111 3.48 14.55 3.95
C TYR A 111 2.89 15.25 2.73
N ASN A 112 3.62 15.26 1.63
CA ASN A 112 3.19 15.89 0.38
C ASN A 112 2.55 14.87 -0.56
N LEU A 113 1.25 14.75 -0.54
CA LEU A 113 0.49 13.95 -1.50
C LEU A 113 0.35 14.74 -2.81
N ARG A 114 1.32 14.58 -3.70
CA ARG A 114 1.46 15.35 -4.95
C ARG A 114 0.27 15.15 -5.88
N LYS A 115 -0.21 13.90 -5.98
CA LYS A 115 -1.34 13.52 -6.84
C LYS A 115 -2.65 14.17 -6.38
N GLU A 116 -2.81 14.36 -5.09
CA GLU A 116 -3.99 15.01 -4.50
C GLU A 116 -3.82 16.52 -4.28
N GLY A 117 -2.61 17.04 -4.47
CA GLY A 117 -2.30 18.45 -4.20
C GLY A 117 -2.49 18.84 -2.73
N ARG A 118 -2.21 17.93 -1.79
CA ARG A 118 -2.42 18.11 -0.35
C ARG A 118 -1.13 17.93 0.42
N LYS A 119 -0.97 18.73 1.47
CA LYS A 119 0.02 18.51 2.52
C LYS A 119 -0.69 18.10 3.80
N LEU A 120 -0.22 17.04 4.43
CA LEU A 120 -0.85 16.44 5.62
C LEU A 120 0.13 16.42 6.77
N THR A 121 -0.33 16.73 8.00
CA THR A 121 0.42 16.39 9.22
C THR A 121 0.39 14.90 9.48
N SER A 122 1.17 14.41 10.46
CA SER A 122 1.16 13.00 10.86
C SER A 122 -0.25 12.53 11.25
N GLU A 123 -0.98 13.31 12.03
CA GLU A 123 -2.36 13.00 12.42
C GLU A 123 -3.29 12.92 11.21
N GLN A 124 -3.16 13.85 10.27
CA GLN A 124 -3.96 13.85 9.06
C GLN A 124 -3.62 12.67 8.13
N MET A 125 -2.35 12.25 8.07
CA MET A 125 -1.93 11.07 7.32
C MET A 125 -2.49 9.78 7.96
N VAL A 126 -2.50 9.68 9.28
CA VAL A 126 -3.18 8.59 9.99
C VAL A 126 -4.67 8.54 9.68
N GLU A 127 -5.37 9.68 9.72
CA GLU A 127 -6.80 9.74 9.36
C GLU A 127 -7.03 9.41 7.87
N PHE A 128 -6.11 9.78 6.99
CA PHE A 128 -6.15 9.39 5.57
C PHE A 128 -6.16 7.87 5.41
N TRP A 129 -5.26 7.14 6.11
CA TRP A 129 -5.24 5.69 6.08
C TRP A 129 -6.47 5.06 6.71
N ILE A 130 -6.97 5.60 7.84
CA ILE A 130 -8.21 5.12 8.46
C ILE A 130 -9.38 5.23 7.49
N ASN A 131 -9.49 6.33 6.76
CA ASN A 131 -10.54 6.50 5.77
C ASN A 131 -10.44 5.48 4.63
N TRP A 132 -9.23 5.16 4.18
CA TRP A 132 -9.02 4.12 3.18
C TRP A 132 -9.39 2.73 3.69
N LEU A 133 -9.00 2.40 4.92
CA LEU A 133 -9.35 1.12 5.58
C LEU A 133 -10.87 0.94 5.79
N ASN A 134 -11.60 2.03 5.90
CA ASN A 134 -13.05 1.98 6.02
C ASN A 134 -13.77 1.83 4.66
N GLN A 135 -13.09 2.16 3.56
CA GLN A 135 -13.66 2.12 2.21
C GLN A 135 -13.23 0.88 1.41
N TYR A 136 -12.06 0.35 1.68
CA TYR A 136 -11.42 -0.68 0.87
C TYR A 136 -11.00 -1.88 1.72
N PRO A 137 -10.96 -3.09 1.17
CA PRO A 137 -10.54 -4.30 1.90
C PRO A 137 -9.01 -4.38 2.04
N ILE A 138 -8.42 -3.39 2.68
CA ILE A 138 -6.98 -3.31 2.96
C ILE A 138 -6.70 -4.00 4.29
N VAL A 139 -5.74 -4.91 4.31
CA VAL A 139 -5.37 -5.73 5.48
C VAL A 139 -3.91 -5.53 5.93
N SER A 140 -3.14 -4.77 5.18
CA SER A 140 -1.75 -4.46 5.51
C SER A 140 -1.38 -3.09 4.95
N ILE A 141 -0.71 -2.28 5.75
CA ILE A 141 -0.04 -1.05 5.34
C ILE A 141 1.40 -1.14 5.82
N GLU A 142 2.33 -1.16 4.88
CA GLU A 142 3.76 -1.07 5.08
C GLU A 142 4.18 0.39 4.93
N ASP A 143 5.08 0.85 5.77
CA ASP A 143 5.65 2.21 5.76
C ASP A 143 4.64 3.33 5.46
N GLY A 144 3.49 3.27 6.16
CA GLY A 144 2.40 4.24 6.04
C GLY A 144 2.74 5.63 6.57
N LEU A 145 3.82 5.77 7.34
CA LEU A 145 4.39 7.00 7.87
C LEU A 145 5.91 7.02 7.61
N ALA A 146 6.53 8.20 7.68
CA ALA A 146 7.98 8.36 7.51
C ALA A 146 8.76 7.57 8.58
N GLN A 147 9.93 7.09 8.21
CA GLN A 147 10.77 6.18 9.02
C GLN A 147 11.18 6.74 10.40
N ASP A 148 11.11 8.05 10.61
CA ASP A 148 11.44 8.69 11.89
C ASP A 148 10.25 9.38 12.56
N ASP A 149 9.04 9.27 11.99
CA ASP A 149 7.79 9.77 12.57
C ASP A 149 7.20 8.78 13.61
N TRP A 150 7.97 8.45 14.64
CA TRP A 150 7.60 7.47 15.67
C TRP A 150 6.26 7.76 16.36
N GLU A 151 5.91 9.03 16.54
CA GLU A 151 4.62 9.40 17.14
C GLU A 151 3.46 9.09 16.19
N GLY A 152 3.59 9.39 14.91
CA GLY A 152 2.61 9.01 13.89
C GLY A 152 2.43 7.49 13.83
N TRP A 153 3.53 6.71 13.81
CA TRP A 153 3.49 5.26 13.84
C TRP A 153 2.74 4.68 15.04
N LYS A 154 3.02 5.17 16.24
CA LYS A 154 2.30 4.76 17.47
C LYS A 154 0.81 5.06 17.36
N MET A 155 0.48 6.24 16.82
CA MET A 155 -0.90 6.67 16.64
C MET A 155 -1.63 5.77 15.63
N LEU A 156 -1.01 5.44 14.48
CA LEU A 156 -1.57 4.54 13.48
C LEU A 156 -1.81 3.16 14.08
N THR A 157 -0.78 2.58 14.70
CA THR A 157 -0.86 1.24 15.29
C THR A 157 -1.90 1.16 16.40
N ALA A 158 -2.01 2.19 17.25
CA ALA A 158 -3.03 2.23 18.30
C ALA A 158 -4.47 2.27 17.75
N LYS A 159 -4.68 2.89 16.57
CA LYS A 159 -6.01 3.02 15.97
C LYS A 159 -6.44 1.83 15.10
N VAL A 160 -5.50 1.15 14.45
CA VAL A 160 -5.83 0.13 13.45
C VAL A 160 -5.07 -1.19 13.59
N GLY A 161 -4.12 -1.29 14.50
CA GLY A 161 -3.26 -2.47 14.64
C GLY A 161 -3.96 -3.74 15.13
N ASP A 162 -5.20 -3.65 15.61
CA ASP A 162 -6.07 -4.80 15.91
C ASP A 162 -6.82 -5.32 14.67
N ARG A 163 -6.82 -4.55 13.58
CA ARG A 163 -7.57 -4.84 12.34
C ARG A 163 -6.68 -5.25 11.19
N ILE A 164 -5.46 -4.70 11.12
CA ILE A 164 -4.55 -4.87 9.99
C ILE A 164 -3.10 -5.10 10.45
N GLN A 165 -2.25 -5.54 9.53
CA GLN A 165 -0.81 -5.46 9.69
C GLN A 165 -0.35 -4.01 9.46
N VAL A 166 0.37 -3.46 10.43
CA VAL A 166 1.12 -2.20 10.32
C VAL A 166 2.58 -2.59 10.27
N VAL A 167 3.11 -2.64 9.05
CA VAL A 167 4.42 -3.22 8.74
C VAL A 167 5.48 -2.12 8.71
N GLY A 168 6.59 -2.33 9.39
CA GLY A 168 7.76 -1.46 9.30
C GLY A 168 8.90 -2.14 8.54
N ASP A 169 9.23 -1.62 7.36
CA ASP A 169 10.47 -1.89 6.64
C ASP A 169 11.44 -0.71 6.81
N ASP A 170 11.21 0.43 6.22
CA ASP A 170 12.01 1.64 6.40
C ASP A 170 12.09 2.08 7.87
N LEU A 171 11.00 1.91 8.62
CA LEU A 171 10.98 2.18 10.05
C LEU A 171 12.05 1.39 10.80
N LEU A 172 12.23 0.12 10.48
CA LEU A 172 13.01 -0.81 11.26
C LEU A 172 14.35 -1.18 10.61
N VAL A 173 14.45 -1.17 9.28
CA VAL A 173 15.61 -1.44 8.42
C VAL A 173 16.45 -2.64 8.89
N THR A 174 15.79 -3.68 9.43
CA THR A 174 16.41 -4.87 10.02
C THR A 174 17.41 -4.52 11.16
N ASN A 175 17.32 -3.30 11.72
CA ASN A 175 18.21 -2.82 12.79
C ASN A 175 17.67 -3.26 14.15
N PRO A 176 18.42 -4.08 14.95
CA PRO A 176 17.95 -4.57 16.24
C PRO A 176 17.57 -3.49 17.26
N GLU A 177 18.19 -2.32 17.21
CA GLU A 177 17.86 -1.21 18.12
C GLU A 177 16.52 -0.58 17.74
N ARG A 178 16.27 -0.37 16.43
CA ARG A 178 14.99 0.14 15.94
C ARG A 178 13.87 -0.88 16.19
N VAL A 179 14.13 -2.16 15.99
CA VAL A 179 13.17 -3.26 16.30
C VAL A 179 12.81 -3.25 17.80
N ARG A 180 13.80 -3.17 18.70
CA ARG A 180 13.53 -3.08 20.15
C ARG A 180 12.71 -1.84 20.51
N ARG A 181 12.99 -0.71 19.86
CA ARG A 181 12.21 0.52 20.03
C ARG A 181 10.77 0.31 19.54
N GLY A 182 10.58 -0.24 18.33
CA GLY A 182 9.26 -0.54 17.76
C GLY A 182 8.40 -1.39 18.69
N ILE A 183 8.99 -2.45 19.27
CA ILE A 183 8.32 -3.32 20.24
C ILE A 183 7.96 -2.55 21.51
N LYS A 184 8.93 -1.81 22.09
CA LYS A 184 8.75 -1.07 23.35
C LYS A 184 7.67 0.00 23.22
N GLU A 185 7.67 0.72 22.12
CA GLU A 185 6.77 1.85 21.88
C GLU A 185 5.46 1.41 21.18
N LYS A 186 5.35 0.14 20.78
CA LYS A 186 4.21 -0.40 20.01
C LYS A 186 3.98 0.40 18.72
N ALA A 187 5.06 0.73 18.03
CA ALA A 187 5.00 1.57 16.84
C ALA A 187 4.50 0.83 15.60
N CYS A 188 4.69 -0.48 15.53
CA CYS A 188 4.20 -1.35 14.47
C CYS A 188 3.86 -2.74 15.08
N ASN A 189 3.19 -3.60 14.32
CA ASN A 189 2.84 -4.96 14.73
C ASN A 189 3.38 -6.04 13.79
N ALA A 190 4.06 -5.64 12.72
CA ALA A 190 4.74 -6.52 11.77
C ALA A 190 6.08 -5.90 11.32
N LEU A 191 7.00 -6.74 10.89
CA LEU A 191 8.36 -6.42 10.44
C LEU A 191 8.58 -7.06 9.07
N LEU A 192 9.20 -6.30 8.18
CA LEU A 192 9.79 -6.77 6.94
C LEU A 192 11.31 -6.55 6.97
#